data_fabfef04ac02aa0f97fad812bfff972c
#
_entry.id   fabfef04ac02aa0f97fad812bfff972c
#
_cell.length_a   1.000
_cell.length_b   1.000
_cell.length_c   1.000
_cell.angle_alpha   90.00
_cell.angle_beta   90.00
_cell.angle_gamma   90.00
#
_symmetry.space_group_name_H-M   'P 1'
#
loop_
_entity.id
_entity.type
_entity.pdbx_description
1 polymer ?
#
loop_
_entity_poly.entity_id
_entity_poly.type
_entity_poly.pdbx_seq_one_letter_code
_entity_poly.pdbx_strand_id
1 'polypeptide(L)'
;LPYTTLFRSAHESFIQNYVAIIVLFCASGTGIFGAMNEGMTGDPSILIAKSFLDFFTAMIFACSLGIAVSVISIPLLIIQLTLAWAAALILPLTTPSMMADFSAVGGLLLLATGLRICGIKMFPVVNMLPALLLAMPLSAAWTAWFA
;
A
#
# COMPACT_ATOMS: atom_id res chain seq x y z
N LEU A 1 -13.56 12.35 -38.83
CA LEU A 1 -14.15 13.42 -38.04
C LEU A 1 -13.25 13.65 -36.82
N PRO A 2 -12.53 14.80 -36.69
CA PRO A 2 -11.49 14.99 -35.68
C PRO A 2 -12.03 15.03 -34.24
N TYR A 3 -13.30 15.36 -34.02
CA TYR A 3 -13.90 15.49 -32.68
C TYR A 3 -14.04 14.15 -31.98
N THR A 4 -14.41 13.07 -32.66
CA THR A 4 -14.58 11.75 -32.05
C THR A 4 -13.26 11.13 -31.61
N THR A 5 -12.18 11.40 -32.31
CA THR A 5 -10.83 10.92 -31.92
C THR A 5 -10.29 11.69 -30.72
N LEU A 6 -10.53 13.01 -30.64
CA LEU A 6 -10.12 13.83 -29.50
C LEU A 6 -10.87 13.45 -28.21
N PHE A 7 -12.18 13.22 -28.27
CA PHE A 7 -12.97 12.77 -27.12
C PHE A 7 -12.54 11.37 -26.66
N ARG A 8 -12.23 10.48 -27.60
CA ARG A 8 -11.77 9.12 -27.29
C ARG A 8 -10.39 9.14 -26.62
N SER A 9 -9.46 9.93 -27.12
CA SER A 9 -8.12 10.04 -26.54
C SER A 9 -8.15 10.70 -25.16
N ALA A 10 -9.00 11.71 -24.94
CA ALA A 10 -9.17 12.35 -23.64
C ALA A 10 -9.78 11.38 -22.61
N HIS A 11 -10.76 10.58 -23.02
CA HIS A 11 -11.38 9.58 -22.16
C HIS A 11 -10.40 8.43 -21.81
N GLU A 12 -9.63 7.94 -22.78
CA GLU A 12 -8.59 6.94 -22.55
C GLU A 12 -7.50 7.45 -21.60
N SER A 13 -7.05 8.69 -21.78
CA SER A 13 -6.08 9.32 -20.88
C SER A 13 -6.63 9.50 -19.46
N PHE A 14 -7.90 9.87 -19.31
CA PHE A 14 -8.56 9.97 -18.01
C PHE A 14 -8.58 8.61 -17.30
N ILE A 15 -9.01 7.54 -17.98
CA ILE A 15 -9.06 6.19 -17.42
C ILE A 15 -7.67 5.72 -17.01
N GLN A 16 -6.65 5.91 -17.85
CA GLN A 16 -5.28 5.51 -17.54
C GLN A 16 -4.75 6.23 -16.30
N ASN A 17 -4.95 7.54 -16.19
CA ASN A 17 -4.56 8.31 -15.02
C ASN A 17 -5.32 7.88 -13.77
N TYR A 18 -6.61 7.64 -13.90
CA TYR A 18 -7.47 7.22 -12.79
C TYR A 18 -7.06 5.84 -12.26
N VAL A 19 -6.81 4.87 -13.14
CA VAL A 19 -6.30 3.54 -12.76
C VAL A 19 -4.92 3.65 -12.11
N ALA A 20 -4.03 4.46 -12.65
CA ALA A 20 -2.71 4.67 -12.06
C ALA A 20 -2.79 5.22 -10.63
N ILE A 21 -3.72 6.13 -10.37
CA ILE A 21 -3.96 6.70 -9.03
C ILE A 21 -4.57 5.66 -8.09
N ILE A 22 -5.53 4.86 -8.54
CA ILE A 22 -6.07 3.74 -7.74
C ILE A 22 -4.93 2.82 -7.30
N VAL A 23 -4.06 2.41 -8.23
CA VAL A 23 -2.90 1.57 -7.92
C VAL A 23 -1.96 2.27 -6.94
N LEU A 24 -1.70 3.56 -7.13
CA LEU A 24 -0.84 4.34 -6.23
C LEU A 24 -1.34 4.32 -4.78
N PHE A 25 -2.63 4.54 -4.57
CA PHE A 25 -3.23 4.58 -3.22
C PHE A 25 -3.37 3.18 -2.62
N CYS A 26 -3.85 2.21 -3.42
CA CYS A 26 -4.19 0.86 -2.93
C CYS A 26 -2.98 -0.05 -2.81
N ALA A 27 -2.02 0.01 -3.74
CA ALA A 27 -0.80 -0.81 -3.73
C ALA A 27 0.40 -0.10 -3.09
N SER A 28 0.15 0.81 -2.15
CA SER A 28 1.18 1.49 -1.38
C SER A 28 1.76 0.56 -0.32
N GLY A 29 3.10 0.43 -0.27
CA GLY A 29 3.78 -0.36 0.76
C GLY A 29 3.46 0.10 2.18
N THR A 30 3.30 1.40 2.41
CA THR A 30 2.86 1.97 3.70
C THR A 30 1.45 1.54 4.07
N GLY A 31 0.53 1.50 3.10
CA GLY A 31 -0.86 1.09 3.33
C GLY A 31 -0.97 -0.39 3.68
N ILE A 32 -0.29 -1.23 2.93
CA ILE A 32 -0.32 -2.69 3.13
C ILE A 32 0.34 -3.05 4.47
N PHE A 33 1.56 -2.56 4.72
CA PHE A 33 2.24 -2.81 5.98
C PHE A 33 1.48 -2.22 7.17
N GLY A 34 0.97 -0.99 7.04
CA GLY A 34 0.21 -0.34 8.10
C GLY A 34 -1.06 -1.08 8.47
N ALA A 35 -1.83 -1.56 7.48
CA ALA A 35 -3.04 -2.34 7.71
C ALA A 35 -2.74 -3.69 8.37
N MET A 36 -1.69 -4.38 7.92
CA MET A 36 -1.27 -5.64 8.54
C MET A 36 -0.73 -5.42 9.97
N ASN A 37 0.06 -4.37 10.19
CA ASN A 37 0.57 -4.03 11.51
C ASN A 37 -0.56 -3.71 12.50
N GLU A 38 -1.53 -2.89 12.07
CA GLU A 38 -2.70 -2.60 12.91
C GLU A 38 -3.49 -3.87 13.24
N GLY A 39 -3.74 -4.74 12.25
CA GLY A 39 -4.45 -6.00 12.47
C GLY A 39 -3.74 -6.94 13.44
N MET A 40 -2.41 -6.92 13.50
CA MET A 40 -1.60 -7.78 14.38
C MET A 40 -1.30 -7.15 15.75
N THR A 41 -1.05 -5.86 15.80
CA THR A 41 -0.58 -5.17 17.03
C THR A 41 -1.62 -4.25 17.64
N GLY A 42 -2.64 -3.84 16.88
CA GLY A 42 -3.61 -2.81 17.27
C GLY A 42 -3.05 -1.39 17.20
N ASP A 43 -1.85 -1.19 16.64
CA ASP A 43 -1.22 0.14 16.50
C ASP A 43 -1.55 0.80 15.16
N PRO A 44 -2.41 1.85 15.13
CA PRO A 44 -2.82 2.53 13.90
C PRO A 44 -1.84 3.61 13.43
N SER A 45 -0.71 3.82 14.09
CA SER A 45 0.18 4.97 13.87
C SER A 45 0.59 5.13 12.40
N ILE A 46 0.90 4.03 11.72
CA ILE A 46 1.32 4.02 10.31
C ILE A 46 0.14 4.41 9.41
N LEU A 47 -1.07 3.91 9.68
CA LEU A 47 -2.27 4.25 8.91
C LEU A 47 -2.71 5.69 9.11
N ILE A 48 -2.54 6.23 10.33
CA ILE A 48 -2.80 7.65 10.62
C ILE A 48 -1.84 8.52 9.81
N ALA A 49 -0.54 8.23 9.86
CA ALA A 49 0.46 8.96 9.07
C ALA A 49 0.15 8.87 7.56
N LYS A 50 -0.22 7.68 7.08
CA LYS A 50 -0.65 7.47 5.69
C LYS A 50 -1.90 8.28 5.34
N SER A 51 -2.88 8.36 6.23
CA SER A 51 -4.11 9.12 5.99
C SER A 51 -3.84 10.61 5.74
N PHE A 52 -2.91 11.20 6.47
CA PHE A 52 -2.46 12.57 6.20
C PHE A 52 -1.79 12.70 4.83
N LEU A 53 -0.89 11.77 4.49
CA LEU A 53 -0.23 11.76 3.19
C LEU A 53 -1.24 11.62 2.04
N ASP A 54 -2.16 10.66 2.17
CA ASP A 54 -3.21 10.40 1.19
C ASP A 54 -4.16 11.58 1.03
N PHE A 55 -4.49 12.29 2.13
CA PHE A 55 -5.33 13.48 2.09
C PHE A 55 -4.74 14.59 1.20
N PHE A 56 -3.48 14.96 1.43
CA PHE A 56 -2.83 15.98 0.62
C PHE A 56 -2.63 15.53 -0.83
N THR A 57 -2.28 14.27 -1.03
CA THR A 57 -2.13 13.70 -2.38
C THR A 57 -3.46 13.68 -3.12
N ALA A 58 -4.56 13.30 -2.45
CA ALA A 58 -5.90 13.31 -3.01
C ALA A 58 -6.36 14.73 -3.39
N MET A 59 -6.03 15.74 -2.57
CA MET A 59 -6.32 17.15 -2.91
C MET A 59 -5.66 17.58 -4.22
N ILE A 60 -4.38 17.22 -4.42
CA ILE A 60 -3.64 17.54 -5.64
C ILE A 60 -4.29 16.87 -6.86
N PHE A 61 -4.62 15.59 -6.75
CA PHE A 61 -5.28 14.87 -7.84
C PHE A 61 -6.71 15.32 -8.09
N ALA A 62 -7.42 15.77 -7.05
CA ALA A 62 -8.77 16.33 -7.21
C ALA A 62 -8.81 17.59 -8.06
N CYS A 63 -7.71 18.36 -8.10
CA CYS A 63 -7.60 19.52 -9.01
C CYS A 63 -7.64 19.13 -10.49
N SER A 64 -7.21 17.91 -10.85
CA SER A 64 -7.17 17.41 -12.23
C SER A 64 -8.31 16.46 -12.58
N LEU A 65 -8.73 15.61 -11.64
CA LEU A 65 -9.73 14.55 -11.84
C LEU A 65 -11.09 14.84 -11.16
N GLY A 66 -11.17 15.93 -10.41
CA GLY A 66 -12.38 16.33 -9.72
C GLY A 66 -12.84 15.31 -8.68
N ILE A 67 -14.15 15.22 -8.52
CA ILE A 67 -14.80 14.37 -7.51
C ILE A 67 -14.56 12.87 -7.70
N ALA A 68 -14.12 12.43 -8.88
CA ALA A 68 -13.80 11.03 -9.16
C ALA A 68 -12.73 10.46 -8.20
N VAL A 69 -11.85 11.31 -7.66
CA VAL A 69 -10.84 10.91 -6.66
C VAL A 69 -11.48 10.38 -5.38
N SER A 70 -12.64 10.90 -4.98
CA SER A 70 -13.35 10.45 -3.78
C SER A 70 -13.79 8.99 -3.86
N VAL A 71 -14.09 8.49 -5.06
CA VAL A 71 -14.51 7.10 -5.29
C VAL A 71 -13.38 6.12 -4.98
N ILE A 72 -12.11 6.56 -5.05
CA ILE A 72 -10.94 5.72 -4.72
C ILE A 72 -10.94 5.29 -3.25
N SER A 73 -11.58 6.05 -2.36
CA SER A 73 -11.68 5.71 -0.95
C SER A 73 -12.38 4.36 -0.71
N ILE A 74 -13.30 3.97 -1.58
CA ILE A 74 -14.05 2.71 -1.45
C ILE A 74 -13.14 1.49 -1.62
N PRO A 75 -12.43 1.30 -2.76
CA PRO A 75 -11.51 0.17 -2.90
C PRO A 75 -10.35 0.23 -1.90
N LEU A 76 -9.87 1.42 -1.56
CA LEU A 76 -8.82 1.60 -0.55
C LEU A 76 -9.28 1.06 0.81
N LEU A 77 -10.48 1.44 1.26
CA LEU A 77 -11.05 0.97 2.53
C LEU A 77 -11.22 -0.55 2.54
N ILE A 78 -11.78 -1.12 1.47
CA ILE A 78 -12.00 -2.56 1.36
C ILE A 78 -10.68 -3.32 1.44
N ILE A 79 -9.65 -2.88 0.72
CA ILE A 79 -8.33 -3.53 0.71
C ILE A 79 -7.70 -3.45 2.10
N GLN A 80 -7.70 -2.29 2.73
CA GLN A 80 -7.08 -2.11 4.05
C GLN A 80 -7.79 -2.91 5.15
N LEU A 81 -9.13 -2.90 5.18
CA LEU A 81 -9.89 -3.72 6.11
C LEU A 81 -9.66 -5.22 5.90
N THR A 82 -9.62 -5.67 4.65
CA THR A 82 -9.35 -7.08 4.33
C THR A 82 -7.96 -7.49 4.79
N LEU A 83 -6.95 -6.64 4.59
CA LEU A 83 -5.58 -6.89 5.03
C LEU A 83 -5.45 -6.92 6.55
N ALA A 84 -6.07 -5.96 7.25
CA ALA A 84 -6.06 -5.91 8.70
C ALA A 84 -6.75 -7.15 9.30
N TRP A 85 -7.89 -7.54 8.74
CA TRP A 85 -8.63 -8.72 9.19
C TRP A 85 -7.85 -10.01 8.92
N ALA A 86 -7.27 -10.16 7.72
CA ALA A 86 -6.42 -11.30 7.38
C ALA A 86 -5.20 -11.39 8.31
N ALA A 87 -4.57 -10.26 8.63
CA ALA A 87 -3.44 -10.19 9.55
C ALA A 87 -3.84 -10.60 10.97
N ALA A 88 -5.01 -10.17 11.45
CA ALA A 88 -5.54 -10.58 12.76
C ALA A 88 -5.80 -12.09 12.85
N LEU A 89 -6.22 -12.74 11.74
CA LEU A 89 -6.39 -14.19 11.68
C LEU A 89 -5.06 -14.95 11.72
N ILE A 90 -4.01 -14.37 11.19
CA ILE A 90 -2.66 -14.96 11.16
C ILE A 90 -1.95 -14.79 12.51
N LEU A 91 -2.31 -13.77 13.28
CA LEU A 91 -1.67 -13.42 14.55
C LEU A 91 -1.45 -14.61 15.52
N PRO A 92 -2.44 -15.49 15.78
CA PRO A 92 -2.25 -16.64 16.69
C PRO A 92 -1.23 -17.67 16.20
N LEU A 93 -0.85 -17.63 14.92
CA LEU A 93 0.15 -18.52 14.33
C LEU A 93 1.56 -17.87 14.30
N THR A 94 1.68 -16.61 14.74
CA THR A 94 2.94 -15.86 14.67
C THR A 94 3.70 -15.95 15.99
N THR A 95 5.03 -16.01 15.88
CA THR A 95 5.95 -15.89 17.02
C THR A 95 6.52 -14.47 17.12
N PRO A 96 7.07 -14.06 18.29
CA PRO A 96 7.72 -12.76 18.42
C PRO A 96 8.84 -12.51 17.41
N SER A 97 9.60 -13.54 17.04
CA SER A 97 10.64 -13.45 16.00
C SER A 97 10.06 -13.18 14.62
N MET A 98 8.97 -13.87 14.24
CA MET A 98 8.28 -13.63 12.97
C MET A 98 7.74 -12.20 12.88
N MET A 99 7.21 -11.66 14.00
CA MET A 99 6.74 -10.27 14.09
C MET A 99 7.87 -9.27 13.93
N ALA A 100 9.04 -9.54 14.54
CA ALA A 100 10.21 -8.68 14.41
C ALA A 100 10.73 -8.65 12.96
N ASP A 101 10.82 -9.80 12.30
CA ASP A 101 11.25 -9.92 10.90
C ASP A 101 10.25 -9.26 9.94
N PHE A 102 8.95 -9.45 10.17
CA PHE A 102 7.89 -8.74 9.44
C PHE A 102 8.03 -7.21 9.57
N SER A 103 8.26 -6.72 10.79
CA SER A 103 8.44 -5.28 11.05
C SER A 103 9.72 -4.75 10.41
N ALA A 104 10.81 -5.52 10.39
CA ALA A 104 12.05 -5.15 9.73
C ALA A 104 11.87 -5.00 8.21
N VAL A 105 11.23 -5.98 7.56
CA VAL A 105 10.90 -5.93 6.12
C VAL A 105 9.94 -4.78 5.82
N GLY A 106 8.92 -4.57 6.67
CA GLY A 106 7.99 -3.46 6.57
C GLY A 106 8.70 -2.10 6.66
N GLY A 107 9.61 -1.95 7.61
CA GLY A 107 10.44 -0.74 7.75
C GLY A 107 11.28 -0.43 6.51
N LEU A 108 11.86 -1.46 5.88
CA LEU A 108 12.58 -1.30 4.60
C LEU A 108 11.65 -0.86 3.46
N LEU A 109 10.42 -1.37 3.41
CA LEU A 109 9.39 -0.94 2.45
C LEU A 109 8.99 0.52 2.69
N LEU A 110 8.84 0.94 3.96
CA LEU A 110 8.55 2.33 4.32
C LEU A 110 9.69 3.25 3.88
N LEU A 111 10.93 2.86 4.12
CA LEU A 111 12.12 3.59 3.67
C LEU A 111 12.15 3.73 2.15
N ALA A 112 11.96 2.63 1.43
CA ALA A 112 11.91 2.63 -0.04
C ALA A 112 10.79 3.52 -0.59
N THR A 113 9.62 3.51 0.06
CA THR A 113 8.49 4.38 -0.29
C THR A 113 8.82 5.84 -0.02
N GLY A 114 9.43 6.15 1.12
CA GLY A 114 9.87 7.50 1.47
C GLY A 114 10.88 8.06 0.45
N LEU A 115 11.89 7.29 0.09
CA LEU A 115 12.89 7.69 -0.92
C LEU A 115 12.28 7.90 -2.30
N ARG A 116 11.25 7.11 -2.66
CA ARG A 116 10.48 7.27 -3.89
C ARG A 116 9.67 8.57 -3.88
N ILE A 117 8.97 8.88 -2.78
CA ILE A 117 8.16 10.10 -2.65
C ILE A 117 9.06 11.34 -2.70
N CYS A 118 10.23 11.30 -2.06
CA CYS A 118 11.22 12.38 -2.11
C CYS A 118 11.91 12.54 -3.48
N GLY A 119 11.65 11.66 -4.44
CA GLY A 119 12.27 11.70 -5.77
C GLY A 119 13.76 11.33 -5.78
N ILE A 120 14.30 10.81 -4.67
CA ILE A 120 15.73 10.45 -4.55
C ILE A 120 16.03 9.21 -5.38
N LYS A 121 15.18 8.17 -5.27
CA LYS A 121 15.31 6.93 -6.05
C LYS A 121 13.96 6.27 -6.26
N MET A 122 13.69 5.87 -7.50
CA MET A 122 12.46 5.19 -7.89
C MET A 122 12.56 3.68 -7.63
N PHE A 123 12.24 3.26 -6.41
CA PHE A 123 12.12 1.84 -6.09
C PHE A 123 10.80 1.26 -6.60
N PRO A 124 10.80 0.04 -7.16
CA PRO A 124 9.58 -0.66 -7.56
C PRO A 124 8.89 -1.28 -6.33
N VAL A 125 8.32 -0.44 -5.45
CA VAL A 125 7.76 -0.84 -4.16
C VAL A 125 6.72 -1.95 -4.30
N VAL A 126 5.91 -1.92 -5.36
CA VAL A 126 4.91 -2.96 -5.64
C VAL A 126 5.56 -4.34 -5.83
N ASN A 127 6.70 -4.38 -6.51
CA ASN A 127 7.46 -5.62 -6.72
C ASN A 127 8.14 -6.13 -5.44
N MET A 128 8.28 -5.27 -4.42
CA MET A 128 8.84 -5.63 -3.11
C MET A 128 7.77 -6.16 -2.13
N LEU A 129 6.48 -5.95 -2.42
CA LEU A 129 5.38 -6.40 -1.54
C LEU A 129 5.36 -7.91 -1.25
N PRO A 130 5.70 -8.82 -2.20
CA PRO A 130 5.80 -10.24 -1.89
C PRO A 130 6.79 -10.56 -0.76
N ALA A 131 7.84 -9.74 -0.58
CA ALA A 131 8.79 -9.93 0.51
C ALA A 131 8.12 -9.82 1.89
N LEU A 132 7.10 -8.97 2.05
CA LEU A 132 6.35 -8.82 3.28
C LEU A 132 5.59 -10.10 3.64
N LEU A 133 4.99 -10.75 2.64
CA LEU A 133 4.28 -12.01 2.82
C LEU A 133 5.23 -13.19 3.08
N LEU A 134 6.41 -13.16 2.48
CA LEU A 134 7.43 -14.19 2.62
C LEU A 134 8.24 -14.07 3.92
N ALA A 135 8.29 -12.89 4.54
CA ALA A 135 9.06 -12.65 5.75
C ALA A 135 8.69 -13.61 6.88
N MET A 136 7.40 -13.81 7.13
CA MET A 136 6.91 -14.68 8.19
C MET A 136 7.23 -16.17 7.97
N PRO A 137 6.91 -16.80 6.82
CA PRO A 137 7.23 -18.20 6.61
C PRO A 137 8.75 -18.46 6.54
N LEU A 138 9.55 -17.52 6.03
CA LEU A 138 11.01 -17.65 6.03
C LEU A 138 11.57 -17.57 7.46
N SER A 139 11.07 -16.66 8.29
CA SER A 139 11.42 -16.57 9.71
C SER A 139 11.08 -17.88 10.46
N ALA A 140 9.89 -18.43 10.22
CA ALA A 140 9.49 -19.71 10.80
C ALA A 140 10.40 -20.85 10.36
N ALA A 141 10.75 -20.92 9.09
CA ALA A 141 11.67 -21.95 8.58
C ALA A 141 13.09 -21.80 9.17
N TRP A 142 13.57 -20.56 9.31
CA TRP A 142 14.85 -20.27 9.90
C TRP A 142 14.92 -20.71 11.36
N THR A 143 13.93 -20.37 12.16
CA THR A 143 13.86 -20.78 13.58
C THR A 143 13.70 -22.29 13.72
N ALA A 144 13.00 -22.95 12.82
CA ALA A 144 12.87 -24.42 12.85
C ALA A 144 14.15 -25.17 12.50
N TRP A 145 15.08 -24.56 11.73
CA TRP A 145 16.31 -25.21 11.28
C TRP A 145 17.55 -24.85 12.10
N PHE A 146 17.58 -23.67 12.73
CA PHE A 146 18.74 -23.11 13.40
C PHE A 146 18.54 -22.80 14.89
N ALA A 147 17.33 -22.93 15.41
CA ALA A 147 17.00 -22.80 16.83
C ALA A 147 16.51 -24.12 17.42
#